data_2d9e62f6605c48846362a338a9bc531d
#
_entry.id   2d9e62f6605c48846362a338a9bc531d
#
_cell.length_a   1.000
_cell.length_b   1.000
_cell.length_c   1.000
_cell.angle_alpha   90.00
_cell.angle_beta   90.00
_cell.angle_gamma   90.00
#
_symmetry.space_group_name_H-M   'P 1'
#
loop_
_entity.id
_entity.type
_entity.pdbx_description
1 polymer ?
#
loop_
_entity_poly.entity_id
_entity_poly.type
_entity_poly.pdbx_seq_one_letter_code
_entity_poly.pdbx_strand_id
1 'polypeptide(L)'
;PEDVQEEMYHSVPGLEHAKIVKNAYAIEYDCINPRQLYPTLEFKKIKGLFSGGQFNGSSGYEEAAAQGLIAGINAALEVKGQEQLILDRSEAYIGVLIDDLVTKENHEPYRMMTSRAEYRLLLRQDNADLRLRKKGYQAGLISEEDYQKILTKEEQIKTEISRVEHKIGRAHV
;
A
#
# COMPACT_ATOMS: atom_id res chain seq x y z
N PRO A 1 2.40 29.45 15.50
CA PRO A 1 2.62 30.40 16.59
C PRO A 1 1.40 30.45 17.51
N GLU A 2 1.56 30.88 18.79
CA GLU A 2 0.46 30.87 19.78
C GLU A 2 -0.56 31.94 19.46
N ASP A 3 -0.12 33.13 19.10
CA ASP A 3 -0.93 34.27 18.68
C ASP A 3 -1.86 33.91 17.51
N VAL A 4 -1.36 33.22 16.51
CA VAL A 4 -2.16 32.77 15.36
C VAL A 4 -3.22 31.74 15.78
N GLN A 5 -2.89 30.83 16.71
CA GLN A 5 -3.88 29.86 17.22
C GLN A 5 -5.01 30.59 18.00
N GLU A 6 -4.66 31.59 18.79
CA GLU A 6 -5.63 32.37 19.55
C GLU A 6 -6.57 33.15 18.61
N GLU A 7 -6.02 33.84 17.59
CA GLU A 7 -6.82 34.55 16.59
C GLU A 7 -7.71 33.58 15.78
N MET A 8 -7.20 32.42 15.42
CA MET A 8 -7.96 31.37 14.70
C MET A 8 -9.17 30.90 15.53
N TYR A 9 -8.99 30.60 16.79
CA TYR A 9 -10.09 30.17 17.64
C TYR A 9 -11.09 31.31 17.89
N HIS A 10 -10.65 32.54 18.15
CA HIS A 10 -11.52 33.69 18.37
C HIS A 10 -12.30 34.11 17.11
N SER A 11 -11.86 33.70 15.91
CA SER A 11 -12.61 33.94 14.67
C SER A 11 -13.83 33.01 14.50
N VAL A 12 -13.95 31.97 15.32
CA VAL A 12 -15.08 31.02 15.25
C VAL A 12 -16.24 31.51 16.10
N PRO A 13 -17.46 31.69 15.55
CA PRO A 13 -18.62 32.11 16.30
C PRO A 13 -18.89 31.23 17.53
N GLY A 14 -18.98 31.87 18.71
CA GLY A 14 -19.16 31.19 20.00
C GLY A 14 -17.85 30.86 20.72
N LEU A 15 -16.70 31.08 20.12
CA LEU A 15 -15.38 30.91 20.73
C LEU A 15 -14.60 32.22 20.88
N GLU A 16 -15.25 33.38 20.72
CA GLU A 16 -14.62 34.70 20.73
C GLU A 16 -13.87 35.02 22.03
N HIS A 17 -14.26 34.35 23.12
CA HIS A 17 -13.64 34.50 24.44
C HIS A 17 -13.09 33.18 24.98
N ALA A 18 -12.89 32.19 24.13
CA ALA A 18 -12.34 30.89 24.52
C ALA A 18 -10.89 31.03 25.00
N LYS A 19 -10.58 30.38 26.11
CA LYS A 19 -9.23 30.38 26.67
C LYS A 19 -8.52 29.07 26.27
N ILE A 20 -7.43 29.19 25.54
CA ILE A 20 -6.61 28.05 25.19
C ILE A 20 -5.87 27.55 26.42
N VAL A 21 -6.11 26.33 26.84
CA VAL A 21 -5.45 25.70 27.99
C VAL A 21 -4.14 25.04 27.57
N LYS A 22 -4.09 24.50 26.32
CA LYS A 22 -2.92 23.86 25.75
C LYS A 22 -2.90 24.11 24.24
N ASN A 23 -1.81 24.69 23.77
CA ASN A 23 -1.62 24.95 22.34
C ASN A 23 -1.52 23.67 21.54
N ALA A 24 -2.01 23.71 20.29
CA ALA A 24 -1.76 22.67 19.32
C ALA A 24 -0.27 22.65 18.93
N TYR A 25 0.20 21.49 18.50
CA TYR A 25 1.56 21.29 18.01
C TYR A 25 1.52 20.62 16.66
N ALA A 26 2.52 20.89 15.86
CA ALA A 26 2.76 20.16 14.62
C ALA A 26 3.90 19.15 14.81
N ILE A 27 3.80 18.03 14.11
CA ILE A 27 4.91 17.07 14.03
C ILE A 27 5.48 17.22 12.62
N GLU A 28 6.77 17.50 12.55
CA GLU A 28 7.54 17.56 11.31
C GLU A 28 8.43 16.32 11.21
N TYR A 29 8.59 15.82 10.01
CA TYR A 29 9.41 14.66 9.74
C TYR A 29 10.37 14.95 8.61
N ASP A 30 11.64 14.61 8.81
CA ASP A 30 12.60 14.57 7.72
C ASP A 30 12.25 13.44 6.75
N CYS A 31 12.26 13.74 5.45
CA CYS A 31 12.05 12.75 4.41
C CYS A 31 12.94 13.04 3.20
N ILE A 32 13.20 12.01 2.43
CA ILE A 32 13.83 12.13 1.12
C ILE A 32 12.80 12.47 0.05
N ASN A 33 13.27 12.89 -1.13
CA ASN A 33 12.45 12.85 -2.31
C ASN A 33 12.37 11.38 -2.82
N PRO A 34 11.22 10.69 -2.71
CA PRO A 34 11.11 9.27 -3.02
C PRO A 34 11.27 8.96 -4.52
N ARG A 35 11.23 9.96 -5.39
CA ARG A 35 11.56 9.80 -6.83
C ARG A 35 13.03 9.39 -7.07
N GLN A 36 13.87 9.41 -6.03
CA GLN A 36 15.21 8.83 -6.04
C GLN A 36 15.22 7.30 -5.95
N LEU A 37 14.07 6.69 -5.69
CA LEU A 37 13.91 5.24 -5.56
C LEU A 37 13.39 4.63 -6.87
N TYR A 38 13.76 3.37 -7.11
CA TYR A 38 13.07 2.51 -8.07
C TYR A 38 11.75 2.01 -7.48
N PRO A 39 10.85 1.43 -8.29
CA PRO A 39 9.65 0.76 -7.78
C PRO A 39 9.94 -0.40 -6.81
N THR A 40 11.17 -0.89 -6.78
CA THR A 40 11.67 -1.89 -5.83
C THR A 40 12.01 -1.30 -4.46
N LEU A 41 11.93 0.04 -4.31
CA LEU A 41 12.36 0.84 -3.17
C LEU A 41 13.89 0.87 -2.96
N GLU A 42 14.66 0.44 -3.94
CA GLU A 42 16.13 0.62 -3.98
C GLU A 42 16.48 2.03 -4.45
N PHE A 43 17.52 2.62 -3.89
CA PHE A 43 18.05 3.91 -4.34
C PHE A 43 18.67 3.81 -5.73
N LYS A 44 18.30 4.71 -6.63
CA LYS A 44 18.84 4.78 -8.01
C LYS A 44 20.35 5.02 -8.05
N LYS A 45 20.90 5.72 -7.06
CA LYS A 45 22.31 6.12 -7.02
C LYS A 45 23.17 5.25 -6.10
N ILE A 46 22.57 4.42 -5.25
CA ILE A 46 23.28 3.63 -4.26
C ILE A 46 22.75 2.20 -4.33
N LYS A 47 23.48 1.34 -5.03
CA LYS A 47 23.08 -0.05 -5.20
C LYS A 47 23.08 -0.80 -3.86
N GLY A 48 22.05 -1.62 -3.64
CA GLY A 48 21.86 -2.43 -2.44
C GLY A 48 21.31 -1.65 -1.23
N LEU A 49 21.03 -0.34 -1.39
CA LEU A 49 20.39 0.46 -0.36
C LEU A 49 18.90 0.57 -0.65
N PHE A 50 18.06 0.08 0.25
CA PHE A 50 16.60 0.13 0.18
C PHE A 50 16.04 1.06 1.25
N SER A 51 14.90 1.67 0.98
CA SER A 51 14.26 2.60 1.90
C SER A 51 12.77 2.29 2.04
N GLY A 52 12.21 2.52 3.23
CA GLY A 52 10.79 2.33 3.51
C GLY A 52 10.31 3.14 4.69
N GLY A 53 8.99 3.41 4.73
CA GLY A 53 8.33 4.09 5.82
C GLY A 53 8.28 5.60 5.67
N GLN A 54 8.20 6.28 6.80
CA GLN A 54 8.06 7.73 6.88
C GLN A 54 9.19 8.47 6.17
N PHE A 55 10.40 7.93 6.16
CA PHE A 55 11.54 8.50 5.47
C PHE A 55 11.30 8.70 3.96
N ASN A 56 10.41 7.93 3.36
CA ASN A 56 9.96 8.08 1.98
C ASN A 56 8.78 9.07 1.81
N GLY A 57 8.45 9.85 2.83
CA GLY A 57 7.40 10.86 2.73
C GLY A 57 5.97 10.35 2.96
N SER A 58 5.80 9.19 3.61
CA SER A 58 4.49 8.71 4.07
C SER A 58 4.35 8.87 5.59
N SER A 59 3.13 9.10 6.10
CA SER A 59 2.91 9.37 7.53
C SER A 59 2.12 8.27 8.27
N GLY A 60 1.63 7.23 7.58
CA GLY A 60 0.84 6.17 8.18
C GLY A 60 1.66 4.93 8.54
N TYR A 61 1.23 4.24 9.59
CA TYR A 61 1.87 2.97 10.00
C TYR A 61 1.71 1.88 8.95
N GLU A 62 0.55 1.83 8.31
CA GLU A 62 0.23 0.86 7.26
C GLU A 62 1.11 1.07 6.02
N GLU A 63 1.29 2.33 5.63
CA GLU A 63 2.18 2.69 4.53
C GLU A 63 3.63 2.33 4.86
N ALA A 64 4.05 2.57 6.09
CA ALA A 64 5.41 2.24 6.54
C ALA A 64 5.64 0.72 6.54
N ALA A 65 4.69 -0.05 7.04
CA ALA A 65 4.76 -1.50 7.05
C ALA A 65 4.80 -2.09 5.63
N ALA A 66 3.96 -1.58 4.72
CA ALA A 66 3.91 -2.02 3.33
C ALA A 66 5.23 -1.75 2.60
N GLN A 67 5.79 -0.56 2.76
CA GLN A 67 7.08 -0.20 2.17
C GLN A 67 8.21 -1.05 2.76
N GLY A 68 8.26 -1.20 4.09
CA GLY A 68 9.27 -2.03 4.77
C GLY A 68 9.22 -3.48 4.30
N LEU A 69 8.03 -4.04 4.10
CA LEU A 69 7.84 -5.39 3.56
C LEU A 69 8.44 -5.51 2.15
N ILE A 70 8.08 -4.62 1.22
CA ILE A 70 8.57 -4.66 -0.16
C ILE A 70 10.08 -4.39 -0.23
N ALA A 71 10.57 -3.42 0.52
CA ALA A 71 12.02 -3.15 0.59
C ALA A 71 12.80 -4.37 1.11
N GLY A 72 12.31 -5.02 2.17
CA GLY A 72 12.92 -6.22 2.74
C GLY A 72 12.89 -7.42 1.79
N ILE A 73 11.77 -7.66 1.08
CA ILE A 73 11.67 -8.70 0.05
C ILE A 73 12.70 -8.45 -1.04
N ASN A 74 12.75 -7.23 -1.58
CA ASN A 74 13.62 -6.91 -2.71
C ASN A 74 15.11 -6.92 -2.30
N ALA A 75 15.45 -6.51 -1.11
CA ALA A 75 16.80 -6.66 -0.57
C ALA A 75 17.20 -8.15 -0.48
N ALA A 76 16.31 -9.00 -0.01
CA ALA A 76 16.59 -10.44 0.07
C ALA A 76 16.70 -11.10 -1.31
N LEU A 77 15.87 -10.71 -2.27
CA LEU A 77 15.92 -11.20 -3.65
C LEU A 77 17.20 -10.74 -4.36
N GLU A 78 17.63 -9.48 -4.14
CA GLU A 78 18.91 -8.94 -4.65
C GLU A 78 20.10 -9.77 -4.15
N VAL A 79 20.15 -10.07 -2.84
CA VAL A 79 21.23 -10.89 -2.26
C VAL A 79 21.24 -12.31 -2.85
N LYS A 80 20.06 -12.85 -3.20
CA LYS A 80 19.93 -14.17 -3.83
C LYS A 80 20.19 -14.15 -5.33
N GLY A 81 20.37 -12.99 -5.96
CA GLY A 81 20.49 -12.84 -7.40
C GLY A 81 19.20 -13.22 -8.15
N GLN A 82 18.06 -13.04 -7.50
CA GLN A 82 16.73 -13.32 -8.05
C GLN A 82 16.06 -12.04 -8.56
N GLU A 83 15.05 -12.20 -9.42
CA GLU A 83 14.27 -11.08 -9.92
C GLU A 83 13.51 -10.40 -8.78
N GLN A 84 13.60 -9.06 -8.73
CA GLN A 84 12.96 -8.26 -7.70
C GLN A 84 11.44 -8.19 -7.89
N LEU A 85 10.71 -8.09 -6.79
CA LEU A 85 9.26 -8.02 -6.78
C LEU A 85 8.80 -6.57 -7.01
N ILE A 86 8.03 -6.38 -8.07
CA ILE A 86 7.27 -5.14 -8.32
C ILE A 86 5.79 -5.52 -8.37
N LEU A 87 4.97 -4.73 -7.67
CA LEU A 87 3.51 -4.86 -7.69
C LEU A 87 2.93 -3.72 -8.50
N ASP A 88 2.13 -4.06 -9.51
CA ASP A 88 1.43 -3.07 -10.31
C ASP A 88 0.24 -2.45 -9.55
N ARG A 89 -0.18 -1.27 -10.02
CA ARG A 89 -1.35 -0.55 -9.48
C ARG A 89 -2.65 -1.35 -9.58
N SER A 90 -2.75 -2.25 -10.55
CA SER A 90 -3.88 -3.18 -10.73
C SER A 90 -3.82 -4.41 -9.84
N GLU A 91 -2.68 -4.69 -9.21
CA GLU A 91 -2.46 -5.91 -8.43
C GLU A 91 -2.64 -5.71 -6.94
N ALA A 92 -2.23 -4.54 -6.42
CA ALA A 92 -2.28 -4.28 -4.98
C ALA A 92 -2.33 -2.78 -4.66
N TYR A 93 -2.93 -2.43 -3.51
CA TYR A 93 -2.81 -1.09 -2.94
C TYR A 93 -1.35 -0.72 -2.62
N ILE A 94 -0.51 -1.71 -2.28
CA ILE A 94 0.94 -1.51 -2.11
C ILE A 94 1.57 -1.04 -3.43
N GLY A 95 1.13 -1.58 -4.57
CA GLY A 95 1.57 -1.13 -5.89
C GLY A 95 1.18 0.31 -6.16
N VAL A 96 -0.06 0.71 -5.83
CA VAL A 96 -0.53 2.11 -5.95
C VAL A 96 0.31 3.04 -5.07
N LEU A 97 0.55 2.65 -3.81
CA LEU A 97 1.36 3.41 -2.85
C LEU A 97 2.77 3.67 -3.39
N ILE A 98 3.47 2.62 -3.79
CA ILE A 98 4.86 2.72 -4.23
C ILE A 98 4.95 3.51 -5.54
N ASP A 99 4.08 3.21 -6.50
CA ASP A 99 4.05 3.93 -7.77
C ASP A 99 3.81 5.42 -7.56
N ASP A 100 2.83 5.80 -6.74
CA ASP A 100 2.56 7.21 -6.40
C ASP A 100 3.78 7.88 -5.76
N LEU A 101 4.47 7.20 -4.83
CA LEU A 101 5.65 7.75 -4.15
C LEU A 101 6.82 8.00 -5.12
N VAL A 102 7.12 7.03 -6.01
CA VAL A 102 8.32 7.12 -6.86
C VAL A 102 8.12 7.88 -8.16
N THR A 103 6.86 8.14 -8.56
CA THR A 103 6.54 8.82 -9.83
C THR A 103 5.96 10.21 -9.64
N LYS A 104 5.14 10.43 -8.60
CA LYS A 104 4.46 11.70 -8.36
C LYS A 104 5.26 12.61 -7.45
N GLU A 105 5.09 13.91 -7.62
CA GLU A 105 5.58 14.90 -6.69
C GLU A 105 4.56 15.08 -5.57
N ASN A 106 4.99 14.87 -4.33
CA ASN A 106 4.17 15.00 -3.15
C ASN A 106 4.74 16.12 -2.28
N HIS A 107 3.95 17.17 -2.03
CA HIS A 107 4.30 18.29 -1.15
C HIS A 107 3.79 18.08 0.29
N GLU A 108 2.96 17.08 0.50
CA GLU A 108 2.37 16.69 1.78
C GLU A 108 2.68 15.24 2.09
N PRO A 109 2.67 14.84 3.38
CA PRO A 109 2.84 13.44 3.75
C PRO A 109 1.82 12.55 3.04
N TYR A 110 2.29 11.54 2.32
CA TYR A 110 1.43 10.64 1.58
C TYR A 110 0.57 9.78 2.52
N ARG A 111 -0.72 9.71 2.21
CA ARG A 111 -1.67 8.79 2.84
C ARG A 111 -2.36 7.98 1.77
N MET A 112 -2.42 6.66 1.99
CA MET A 112 -3.15 5.75 1.11
C MET A 112 -4.65 5.89 1.33
N MET A 113 -5.36 6.22 0.27
CA MET A 113 -6.81 6.29 0.25
C MET A 113 -7.35 5.50 -0.94
N THR A 114 -8.51 4.89 -0.79
CA THR A 114 -9.16 4.12 -1.86
C THR A 114 -9.41 4.94 -3.13
N SER A 115 -9.61 6.28 -2.98
CA SER A 115 -9.76 7.21 -4.10
C SER A 115 -8.53 7.33 -5.00
N ARG A 116 -7.34 6.94 -4.51
CA ARG A 116 -6.10 6.94 -5.28
C ARG A 116 -5.95 5.72 -6.21
N ALA A 117 -6.75 4.68 -5.99
CA ALA A 117 -6.67 3.44 -6.76
C ALA A 117 -7.72 3.40 -7.88
N GLU A 118 -7.27 3.31 -9.11
CA GLU A 118 -8.11 3.18 -10.31
C GLU A 118 -8.88 1.86 -10.28
N TYR A 119 -8.26 0.80 -9.79
CA TYR A 119 -8.81 -0.55 -9.73
C TYR A 119 -9.45 -0.89 -8.38
N ARG A 120 -9.96 0.08 -7.63
CA ARG A 120 -10.48 -0.13 -6.27
C ARG A 120 -11.57 -1.18 -6.15
N LEU A 121 -12.34 -1.43 -7.21
CA LEU A 121 -13.36 -2.48 -7.24
C LEU A 121 -12.76 -3.88 -7.38
N LEU A 122 -11.56 -3.99 -7.94
CA LEU A 122 -10.79 -5.22 -8.05
C LEU A 122 -9.94 -5.48 -6.80
N LEU A 123 -9.36 -4.42 -6.23
CA LEU A 123 -8.42 -4.50 -5.11
C LEU A 123 -9.16 -4.63 -3.78
N ARG A 124 -9.84 -5.76 -3.56
CA ARG A 124 -10.57 -6.04 -2.32
C ARG A 124 -9.78 -6.95 -1.40
N GLN A 125 -10.11 -6.88 -0.11
CA GLN A 125 -9.51 -7.74 0.90
C GLN A 125 -9.90 -9.22 0.71
N ASP A 126 -11.15 -9.48 0.32
CA ASP A 126 -11.71 -10.83 0.16
C ASP A 126 -11.07 -11.66 -0.96
N ASN A 127 -10.42 -11.02 -1.94
CA ASN A 127 -9.74 -11.68 -3.05
C ASN A 127 -8.21 -11.46 -3.05
N ALA A 128 -7.65 -10.88 -2.00
CA ALA A 128 -6.22 -10.56 -1.95
C ALA A 128 -5.33 -11.81 -2.01
N ASP A 129 -5.78 -12.89 -1.41
CA ASP A 129 -5.08 -14.19 -1.44
C ASP A 129 -4.97 -14.74 -2.87
N LEU A 130 -6.03 -14.68 -3.66
CA LEU A 130 -6.05 -15.12 -5.06
C LEU A 130 -5.12 -14.27 -5.95
N ARG A 131 -5.01 -12.96 -5.66
CA ARG A 131 -4.16 -12.05 -6.45
C ARG A 131 -2.68 -12.12 -6.08
N LEU A 132 -2.33 -12.31 -4.82
CA LEU A 132 -0.98 -12.04 -4.32
C LEU A 132 -0.24 -13.26 -3.79
N ARG A 133 -0.90 -14.36 -3.41
CA ARG A 133 -0.21 -15.52 -2.81
C ARG A 133 0.79 -16.19 -3.72
N LYS A 134 0.53 -16.23 -5.02
CA LYS A 134 1.50 -16.75 -5.99
C LYS A 134 2.81 -15.94 -5.96
N LYS A 135 2.72 -14.62 -5.92
CA LYS A 135 3.90 -13.74 -5.81
C LYS A 135 4.61 -13.91 -4.46
N GLY A 136 3.84 -14.03 -3.38
CA GLY A 136 4.39 -14.33 -2.06
C GLY A 136 5.13 -15.68 -1.99
N TYR A 137 4.60 -16.71 -2.64
CA TYR A 137 5.26 -18.00 -2.77
C TYR A 137 6.57 -17.89 -3.58
N GLN A 138 6.54 -17.23 -4.72
CA GLN A 138 7.72 -17.00 -5.56
C GLN A 138 8.81 -16.20 -4.83
N ALA A 139 8.42 -15.27 -3.99
CA ALA A 139 9.34 -14.50 -3.15
C ALA A 139 9.83 -15.28 -1.90
N GLY A 140 9.33 -16.51 -1.67
CA GLY A 140 9.74 -17.36 -0.55
C GLY A 140 9.10 -16.98 0.79
N LEU A 141 7.99 -16.23 0.79
CA LEU A 141 7.28 -15.81 2.01
C LEU A 141 6.19 -16.79 2.44
N ILE A 142 5.74 -17.65 1.55
CA ILE A 142 4.62 -18.57 1.75
C ILE A 142 5.12 -19.99 1.53
N SER A 143 4.69 -20.91 2.41
CA SER A 143 5.03 -22.32 2.31
C SER A 143 4.37 -22.98 1.10
N GLU A 144 4.94 -24.09 0.63
CA GLU A 144 4.32 -24.93 -0.41
C GLU A 144 2.92 -25.38 0.01
N GLU A 145 2.75 -25.79 1.28
CA GLU A 145 1.46 -26.23 1.82
C GLU A 145 0.39 -25.14 1.69
N ASP A 146 0.72 -23.90 2.07
CA ASP A 146 -0.22 -22.78 2.01
C ASP A 146 -0.49 -22.35 0.57
N TYR A 147 0.48 -22.50 -0.33
CA TYR A 147 0.26 -22.24 -1.74
C TYR A 147 -0.67 -23.27 -2.36
N GLN A 148 -0.54 -24.55 -2.02
CA GLN A 148 -1.43 -25.62 -2.50
C GLN A 148 -2.89 -25.41 -2.04
N LYS A 149 -3.12 -24.84 -0.85
CA LYS A 149 -4.46 -24.47 -0.39
C LYS A 149 -5.12 -23.44 -1.33
N ILE A 150 -4.34 -22.49 -1.84
CA ILE A 150 -4.86 -21.49 -2.79
C ILE A 150 -5.18 -22.11 -4.15
N LEU A 151 -4.31 -22.94 -4.67
CA LEU A 151 -4.59 -23.64 -5.93
C LEU A 151 -5.86 -24.48 -5.84
N THR A 152 -6.05 -25.18 -4.70
CA THR A 152 -7.28 -25.93 -4.43
C THR A 152 -8.52 -25.02 -4.39
N LYS A 153 -8.42 -23.87 -3.70
CA LYS A 153 -9.50 -22.86 -3.66
C LYS A 153 -9.86 -22.34 -5.04
N GLU A 154 -8.87 -22.02 -5.86
CA GLU A 154 -9.08 -21.56 -7.25
C GLU A 154 -9.82 -22.61 -8.09
N GLU A 155 -9.44 -23.85 -7.98
CA GLU A 155 -10.07 -24.95 -8.70
C GLU A 155 -11.51 -25.21 -8.23
N GLN A 156 -11.75 -25.14 -6.92
CA GLN A 156 -13.11 -25.23 -6.37
C GLN A 156 -14.02 -24.12 -6.87
N ILE A 157 -13.52 -22.87 -6.92
CA ILE A 157 -14.26 -21.72 -7.44
C ILE A 157 -14.62 -21.94 -8.91
N LYS A 158 -13.67 -22.33 -9.76
CA LYS A 158 -13.91 -22.61 -11.19
C LYS A 158 -14.94 -23.72 -11.38
N THR A 159 -14.82 -24.79 -10.64
CA THR A 159 -15.75 -25.94 -10.67
C THR A 159 -17.15 -25.51 -10.29
N GLU A 160 -17.29 -24.72 -9.23
CA GLU A 160 -18.60 -24.28 -8.74
C GLU A 160 -19.27 -23.27 -9.71
N ILE A 161 -18.50 -22.35 -10.30
CA ILE A 161 -19.00 -21.44 -11.34
C ILE A 161 -19.55 -22.25 -12.50
N SER A 162 -18.78 -23.21 -13.04
CA SER A 162 -19.21 -24.08 -14.13
C SER A 162 -20.46 -24.87 -13.77
N ARG A 163 -20.55 -25.39 -12.53
CA ARG A 163 -21.73 -26.11 -12.04
C ARG A 163 -22.98 -25.23 -12.03
N VAL A 164 -22.84 -24.00 -11.57
CA VAL A 164 -23.95 -23.04 -11.49
C VAL A 164 -24.41 -22.61 -12.88
N GLU A 165 -23.49 -22.29 -13.78
CA GLU A 165 -23.80 -21.92 -15.17
C GLU A 165 -24.60 -23.02 -15.90
N HIS A 166 -24.19 -24.27 -15.74
CA HIS A 166 -24.91 -25.41 -16.32
C HIS A 166 -26.33 -25.60 -15.74
N LYS A 167 -26.54 -25.28 -14.48
CA LYS A 167 -27.87 -25.36 -13.83
C LYS A 167 -28.79 -24.21 -14.27
N ILE A 168 -28.27 -22.98 -14.34
CA ILE A 168 -29.05 -21.80 -14.74
C ILE A 168 -29.48 -21.94 -16.21
N GLY A 169 -28.60 -22.43 -17.11
CA GLY A 169 -28.93 -22.66 -18.51
C GLY A 169 -30.03 -23.70 -18.75
N ARG A 170 -30.29 -24.59 -17.79
CA ARG A 170 -31.38 -25.60 -17.87
C ARG A 170 -32.69 -25.12 -17.32
N ALA A 171 -32.74 -24.00 -16.57
CA ALA A 171 -33.96 -23.46 -15.99
C ALA A 171 -34.76 -22.55 -16.95
N HIS A 172 -34.22 -22.26 -18.12
CA HIS A 172 -34.83 -21.42 -19.18
C HIS A 172 -35.18 -22.17 -20.47
N VAL A 173 -35.20 -23.50 -20.43
CA VAL A 173 -35.71 -24.34 -21.56
C VAL A 173 -37.01 -24.99 -21.19
#